data_54c5287d8ff5d3ce7b5fbc713cffe957
#
_entry.id   54c5287d8ff5d3ce7b5fbc713cffe957
#
_cell.length_a   1.000
_cell.length_b   1.000
_cell.length_c   1.000
_cell.angle_alpha   90.00
_cell.angle_beta   90.00
_cell.angle_gamma   90.00
#
_symmetry.space_group_name_H-M   'P 1'
#
loop_
_entity.id
_entity.type
_entity.pdbx_description
1 polymer ?
#
loop_
_entity_poly.entity_id
_entity_poly.type
_entity_poly.pdbx_seq_one_letter_code
_entity_poly.pdbx_strand_id
1 'polypeptide(L)'
;MTKVQIKHLTKIFGKKQKAALKMVKENKSKNEIFEKTGATVGVYDINMDVNEGEIFVIMGLSGSGKSTLIRLLNRLIEPTSGQIILDGKDITHYNKKQLLDIRRKKMSMVFQNFALFPHRTILENTEYGLEIQGVPAAERRERAEKALANSKLLSFKDQYPSQLSGGMQQRVGLSRALTNDPDILLMDEAFSALDPLVRHEMQDELLDLQQNVKKTIIFITHDLNEALRLGDRIAIMKDGQLQQIGTGEEILTNPANDYVESFVEDVDRSKVLNAESIMFPGLTVNIDSDGPNVALHRMQEEEVSGLVAVDGQRKFAGYITSDAAVKARREKLSLRDVMSDMPTVKPDTLVADIMTIIYDAHTPVAVVDDDHKLRGIIIRGAVIEALAQTEGDGQDND
;
A
#
# COMPACT_ATOMS: atom_id res chain seq x y z
N MET A 1 -12.88 -10.53 3.09
CA MET A 1 -13.80 -11.11 2.05
C MET A 1 -13.51 -10.43 0.72
N THR A 2 -13.60 -11.14 -0.42
CA THR A 2 -13.36 -10.50 -1.73
C THR A 2 -14.52 -9.56 -2.06
N LYS A 3 -14.23 -8.28 -2.25
CA LYS A 3 -15.21 -7.22 -2.59
C LYS A 3 -15.39 -7.07 -4.08
N VAL A 4 -14.27 -7.04 -4.83
CA VAL A 4 -14.25 -6.97 -6.29
C VAL A 4 -13.40 -8.11 -6.83
N GLN A 5 -13.93 -8.86 -7.81
CA GLN A 5 -13.16 -9.88 -8.51
C GLN A 5 -13.26 -9.65 -10.02
N ILE A 6 -12.12 -9.72 -10.68
CA ILE A 6 -12.00 -9.58 -12.14
C ILE A 6 -11.46 -10.89 -12.69
N LYS A 7 -12.13 -11.41 -13.74
CA LYS A 7 -11.74 -12.64 -14.42
C LYS A 7 -11.61 -12.42 -15.92
N HIS A 8 -10.41 -12.64 -16.43
CA HIS A 8 -10.08 -12.60 -17.87
C HIS A 8 -10.57 -11.32 -18.56
N LEU A 9 -10.52 -10.16 -17.84
CA LEU A 9 -11.07 -8.91 -18.32
C LEU A 9 -10.22 -8.34 -19.46
N THR A 10 -10.85 -8.12 -20.61
CA THR A 10 -10.19 -7.59 -21.80
C THR A 10 -10.99 -6.45 -22.38
N LYS A 11 -10.28 -5.38 -22.79
CA LYS A 11 -10.84 -4.27 -23.55
C LYS A 11 -9.98 -3.94 -24.75
N ILE A 12 -10.57 -4.04 -25.92
CA ILE A 12 -10.01 -3.61 -27.20
C ILE A 12 -10.91 -2.53 -27.78
N PHE A 13 -10.31 -1.39 -28.12
CA PHE A 13 -11.00 -0.28 -28.80
C PHE A 13 -10.84 -0.42 -30.32
N GLY A 14 -11.84 0.02 -31.07
CA GLY A 14 -11.83 -0.04 -32.54
C GLY A 14 -12.74 -1.12 -33.12
N LYS A 15 -12.78 -1.20 -34.47
CA LYS A 15 -13.73 -2.07 -35.19
C LYS A 15 -13.27 -3.52 -35.34
N LYS A 16 -11.94 -3.77 -35.46
CA LYS A 16 -11.40 -5.13 -35.73
C LYS A 16 -10.97 -5.86 -34.47
N GLN A 17 -11.79 -5.86 -33.42
CA GLN A 17 -11.46 -6.41 -32.10
C GLN A 17 -11.05 -7.89 -32.13
N LYS A 18 -11.74 -8.74 -32.95
CA LYS A 18 -11.43 -10.17 -33.04
C LYS A 18 -10.03 -10.42 -33.65
N ALA A 19 -9.65 -9.64 -34.67
CA ALA A 19 -8.35 -9.73 -35.28
C ALA A 19 -7.24 -9.26 -34.35
N ALA A 20 -7.47 -8.14 -33.64
CA ALA A 20 -6.57 -7.64 -32.63
C ALA A 20 -6.38 -8.64 -31.47
N LEU A 21 -7.47 -9.27 -30.98
CA LEU A 21 -7.40 -10.28 -29.94
C LEU A 21 -6.55 -11.49 -30.35
N LYS A 22 -6.64 -11.93 -31.61
CA LYS A 22 -5.80 -13.01 -32.15
C LYS A 22 -4.32 -12.61 -32.08
N MET A 23 -4.00 -11.39 -32.52
CA MET A 23 -2.63 -10.89 -32.52
C MET A 23 -2.06 -10.71 -31.10
N VAL A 24 -2.89 -10.30 -30.12
CA VAL A 24 -2.49 -10.25 -28.70
C VAL A 24 -2.11 -11.64 -28.20
N LYS A 25 -2.91 -12.67 -28.53
CA LYS A 25 -2.60 -14.08 -28.18
C LYS A 25 -1.32 -14.61 -28.83
N GLU A 26 -0.91 -14.01 -29.95
CA GLU A 26 0.34 -14.29 -30.64
C GLU A 26 1.51 -13.42 -30.14
N ASN A 27 1.35 -12.74 -28.98
CA ASN A 27 2.33 -11.85 -28.34
C ASN A 27 2.83 -10.71 -29.26
N LYS A 28 1.97 -10.20 -30.16
CA LYS A 28 2.29 -9.04 -30.98
C LYS A 28 2.23 -7.76 -30.17
N SER A 29 3.12 -6.82 -30.46
CA SER A 29 3.16 -5.53 -29.80
C SER A 29 1.91 -4.68 -30.07
N LYS A 30 1.57 -3.75 -29.15
CA LYS A 30 0.44 -2.82 -29.34
C LYS A 30 0.56 -2.04 -30.66
N ASN A 31 1.77 -1.63 -31.05
CA ASN A 31 2.02 -0.88 -32.27
C ASN A 31 1.70 -1.74 -33.51
N GLU A 32 2.20 -2.98 -33.57
CA GLU A 32 1.89 -3.90 -34.67
C GLU A 32 0.39 -4.20 -34.79
N ILE A 33 -0.30 -4.35 -33.65
CA ILE A 33 -1.74 -4.57 -33.60
C ILE A 33 -2.48 -3.35 -34.17
N PHE A 34 -2.07 -2.14 -33.74
CA PHE A 34 -2.67 -0.90 -34.22
C PHE A 34 -2.47 -0.72 -35.74
N GLU A 35 -1.23 -0.87 -36.22
CA GLU A 35 -0.91 -0.74 -37.65
C GLU A 35 -1.72 -1.69 -38.53
N LYS A 36 -1.87 -2.96 -38.11
CA LYS A 36 -2.56 -3.98 -38.93
C LYS A 36 -4.08 -3.95 -38.80
N THR A 37 -4.60 -3.49 -37.68
CA THR A 37 -6.03 -3.61 -37.38
C THR A 37 -6.73 -2.27 -37.18
N GLY A 38 -6.00 -1.19 -36.85
CA GLY A 38 -6.54 0.08 -36.37
C GLY A 38 -7.22 -0.04 -35.02
N ALA A 39 -6.98 -1.13 -34.28
CA ALA A 39 -7.53 -1.36 -32.96
C ALA A 39 -6.47 -1.16 -31.87
N THR A 40 -6.88 -0.60 -30.74
CA THR A 40 -6.01 -0.35 -29.59
C THR A 40 -6.36 -1.28 -28.45
N VAL A 41 -5.37 -1.99 -27.89
CA VAL A 41 -5.54 -2.83 -26.71
C VAL A 41 -5.45 -1.94 -25.47
N GLY A 42 -6.57 -1.76 -24.80
CA GLY A 42 -6.63 -1.02 -23.54
C GLY A 42 -6.14 -1.86 -22.36
N VAL A 43 -6.79 -3.02 -22.15
CA VAL A 43 -6.37 -4.04 -21.19
C VAL A 43 -6.59 -5.43 -21.78
N TYR A 44 -5.77 -6.40 -21.35
CA TYR A 44 -5.83 -7.76 -21.83
C TYR A 44 -5.65 -8.76 -20.69
N ASP A 45 -6.60 -9.68 -20.59
CA ASP A 45 -6.59 -10.84 -19.69
C ASP A 45 -6.30 -10.51 -18.21
N ILE A 46 -6.87 -9.40 -17.72
CA ILE A 46 -6.69 -8.98 -16.34
C ILE A 46 -7.43 -9.94 -15.41
N ASN A 47 -6.69 -10.48 -14.45
CA ASN A 47 -7.19 -11.32 -13.38
C ASN A 47 -6.72 -10.74 -12.06
N MET A 48 -7.65 -10.27 -11.21
CA MET A 48 -7.32 -9.74 -9.89
C MET A 48 -8.54 -9.78 -8.97
N ASP A 49 -8.27 -9.75 -7.68
CA ASP A 49 -9.28 -9.61 -6.62
C ASP A 49 -8.87 -8.52 -5.65
N VAL A 50 -9.86 -7.79 -5.16
CA VAL A 50 -9.73 -6.73 -4.17
C VAL A 50 -10.56 -7.13 -2.95
N ASN A 51 -9.94 -7.11 -1.77
CA ASN A 51 -10.61 -7.49 -0.53
C ASN A 51 -11.41 -6.33 0.05
N GLU A 52 -12.37 -6.66 0.90
CA GLU A 52 -13.15 -5.68 1.62
C GLU A 52 -12.27 -4.92 2.61
N GLY A 53 -12.34 -3.60 2.57
CA GLY A 53 -11.62 -2.73 3.48
C GLY A 53 -10.14 -2.52 3.15
N GLU A 54 -9.62 -3.06 2.02
CA GLU A 54 -8.24 -2.80 1.62
C GLU A 54 -8.10 -1.56 0.72
N ILE A 55 -6.93 -0.94 0.76
CA ILE A 55 -6.46 0.00 -0.25
C ILE A 55 -5.67 -0.80 -1.29
N PHE A 56 -6.27 -1.05 -2.43
CA PHE A 56 -5.65 -1.75 -3.55
C PHE A 56 -5.14 -0.73 -4.57
N VAL A 57 -3.83 -0.68 -4.77
CA VAL A 57 -3.20 0.28 -5.69
C VAL A 57 -2.97 -0.36 -7.06
N ILE A 58 -3.29 0.37 -8.13
CA ILE A 58 -2.97 0.01 -9.50
C ILE A 58 -1.97 1.02 -10.04
N MET A 59 -0.74 0.58 -10.32
CA MET A 59 0.31 1.44 -10.81
C MET A 59 0.88 1.01 -12.18
N GLY A 60 1.69 1.87 -12.78
CA GLY A 60 2.36 1.64 -14.05
C GLY A 60 2.54 2.94 -14.84
N LEU A 61 3.35 2.92 -15.89
CA LEU A 61 3.62 4.09 -16.72
C LEU A 61 2.38 4.61 -17.46
N SER A 62 2.48 5.83 -18.03
CA SER A 62 1.44 6.36 -18.90
C SER A 62 1.14 5.39 -20.06
N GLY A 63 -0.15 5.19 -20.36
CA GLY A 63 -0.55 4.24 -21.42
C GLY A 63 -0.59 2.76 -21.00
N SER A 64 -0.25 2.40 -19.75
CA SER A 64 -0.28 1.00 -19.28
C SER A 64 -1.70 0.41 -19.16
N GLY A 65 -2.77 1.24 -19.20
CA GLY A 65 -4.15 0.77 -19.18
C GLY A 65 -4.91 1.03 -17.87
N LYS A 66 -4.29 1.64 -16.85
CA LYS A 66 -4.87 1.91 -15.54
C LYS A 66 -6.24 2.62 -15.59
N SER A 67 -6.31 3.78 -16.25
CA SER A 67 -7.55 4.54 -16.39
C SER A 67 -8.61 3.80 -17.23
N THR A 68 -8.20 2.89 -18.12
CA THR A 68 -9.13 1.99 -18.81
C THR A 68 -9.70 0.97 -17.82
N LEU A 69 -8.84 0.37 -16.99
CA LEU A 69 -9.23 -0.63 -16.01
C LEU A 69 -10.22 -0.06 -15.00
N ILE A 70 -9.95 1.10 -14.40
CA ILE A 70 -10.87 1.71 -13.42
C ILE A 70 -12.23 2.07 -14.04
N ARG A 71 -12.25 2.50 -15.33
CA ARG A 71 -13.48 2.80 -16.05
C ARG A 71 -14.24 1.53 -16.47
N LEU A 72 -13.59 0.40 -16.56
CA LEU A 72 -14.23 -0.90 -16.71
C LEU A 72 -14.89 -1.34 -15.39
N LEU A 73 -14.23 -1.13 -14.25
CA LEU A 73 -14.75 -1.50 -12.93
C LEU A 73 -16.11 -0.86 -12.63
N ASN A 74 -16.26 0.42 -12.91
CA ASN A 74 -17.54 1.12 -12.75
C ASN A 74 -18.44 1.02 -13.98
N ARG A 75 -18.05 0.21 -14.98
CA ARG A 75 -18.79 0.00 -16.23
C ARG A 75 -19.11 1.29 -17.00
N LEU A 76 -18.26 2.33 -16.88
CA LEU A 76 -18.30 3.49 -17.79
C LEU A 76 -17.87 3.08 -19.20
N ILE A 77 -17.01 2.05 -19.29
CA ILE A 77 -16.60 1.41 -20.54
C ILE A 77 -17.06 -0.04 -20.50
N GLU A 78 -17.64 -0.53 -21.57
CA GLU A 78 -18.00 -1.94 -21.69
C GLU A 78 -16.79 -2.79 -22.01
N PRO A 79 -16.58 -3.93 -21.32
CA PRO A 79 -15.51 -4.86 -21.64
C PRO A 79 -15.75 -5.51 -23.01
N THR A 80 -14.68 -5.96 -23.66
CA THR A 80 -14.76 -6.80 -24.88
C THR A 80 -15.04 -8.26 -24.48
N SER A 81 -14.45 -8.72 -23.38
CA SER A 81 -14.67 -10.04 -22.78
C SER A 81 -14.24 -10.04 -21.31
N GLY A 82 -14.53 -11.12 -20.60
CA GLY A 82 -14.25 -11.31 -19.18
C GLY A 82 -15.40 -10.92 -18.28
N GLN A 83 -15.16 -10.97 -16.97
CA GLN A 83 -16.18 -10.75 -15.96
C GLN A 83 -15.72 -9.75 -14.90
N ILE A 84 -16.67 -8.98 -14.38
CA ILE A 84 -16.52 -8.08 -13.24
C ILE A 84 -17.54 -8.49 -12.19
N ILE A 85 -17.07 -8.98 -11.08
CA ILE A 85 -17.89 -9.50 -9.99
C ILE A 85 -17.76 -8.55 -8.80
N LEU A 86 -18.90 -8.06 -8.31
CA LEU A 86 -19.01 -7.16 -7.17
C LEU A 86 -19.89 -7.79 -6.10
N ASP A 87 -19.40 -7.93 -4.87
CA ASP A 87 -20.12 -8.61 -3.78
C ASP A 87 -20.67 -10.01 -4.22
N GLY A 88 -19.86 -10.77 -4.97
CA GLY A 88 -20.23 -12.08 -5.51
C GLY A 88 -21.22 -12.07 -6.69
N LYS A 89 -21.62 -10.89 -7.18
CA LYS A 89 -22.56 -10.73 -8.31
C LYS A 89 -21.84 -10.26 -9.56
N ASP A 90 -22.01 -10.98 -10.67
CA ASP A 90 -21.48 -10.56 -11.97
C ASP A 90 -22.27 -9.35 -12.51
N ILE A 91 -21.60 -8.21 -12.58
CA ILE A 91 -22.15 -6.94 -13.08
C ILE A 91 -21.82 -6.69 -14.56
N THR A 92 -21.15 -7.63 -15.22
CA THR A 92 -20.65 -7.46 -16.60
C THR A 92 -21.77 -7.18 -17.58
N HIS A 93 -22.92 -7.80 -17.38
CA HIS A 93 -24.07 -7.70 -18.28
C HIS A 93 -25.25 -6.90 -17.71
N TYR A 94 -25.02 -6.12 -16.64
CA TYR A 94 -26.07 -5.29 -16.06
C TYR A 94 -26.56 -4.23 -17.05
N ASN A 95 -27.88 -4.02 -17.05
CA ASN A 95 -28.51 -2.97 -17.84
C ASN A 95 -28.27 -1.56 -17.23
N LYS A 96 -28.65 -0.52 -17.96
CA LYS A 96 -28.43 0.88 -17.56
C LYS A 96 -29.01 1.21 -16.16
N LYS A 97 -30.18 0.67 -15.82
CA LYS A 97 -30.84 0.93 -14.52
C LYS A 97 -30.05 0.30 -13.37
N GLN A 98 -29.63 -0.95 -13.54
CA GLN A 98 -28.81 -1.68 -12.56
C GLN A 98 -27.43 -1.01 -12.37
N LEU A 99 -26.78 -0.57 -13.46
CA LEU A 99 -25.51 0.14 -13.38
C LEU A 99 -25.64 1.50 -12.69
N LEU A 100 -26.73 2.24 -12.96
CA LEU A 100 -27.00 3.50 -12.25
C LEU A 100 -27.17 3.29 -10.75
N ASP A 101 -27.84 2.21 -10.35
CA ASP A 101 -28.04 1.89 -8.92
C ASP A 101 -26.70 1.58 -8.22
N ILE A 102 -25.82 0.78 -8.86
CA ILE A 102 -24.48 0.51 -8.35
C ILE A 102 -23.67 1.81 -8.22
N ARG A 103 -23.60 2.64 -9.27
CA ARG A 103 -22.83 3.89 -9.28
C ARG A 103 -23.35 4.93 -8.29
N ARG A 104 -24.63 4.88 -7.95
CA ARG A 104 -25.23 5.79 -6.97
C ARG A 104 -24.97 5.35 -5.53
N LYS A 105 -25.02 4.04 -5.27
CA LYS A 105 -25.07 3.50 -3.90
C LYS A 105 -23.81 2.74 -3.47
N LYS A 106 -23.10 2.11 -4.44
CA LYS A 106 -22.02 1.18 -4.13
C LYS A 106 -20.63 1.72 -4.44
N MET A 107 -20.53 2.58 -5.46
CA MET A 107 -19.24 3.08 -5.94
C MET A 107 -19.27 4.59 -6.07
N SER A 108 -18.23 5.26 -5.59
CA SER A 108 -17.95 6.66 -5.89
C SER A 108 -16.59 6.80 -6.56
N MET A 109 -16.39 7.88 -7.30
CA MET A 109 -15.13 8.12 -8.01
C MET A 109 -14.59 9.52 -7.72
N VAL A 110 -13.30 9.58 -7.40
CA VAL A 110 -12.50 10.79 -7.26
C VAL A 110 -11.60 10.90 -8.49
N PHE A 111 -11.58 12.06 -9.12
CA PHE A 111 -10.92 12.29 -10.40
C PHE A 111 -9.66 13.13 -10.23
N GLN A 112 -8.70 12.97 -11.12
CA GLN A 112 -7.46 13.73 -11.20
C GLN A 112 -7.69 15.25 -11.27
N ASN A 113 -8.67 15.72 -12.06
CA ASN A 113 -8.99 17.12 -12.26
C ASN A 113 -10.18 17.58 -11.40
N PHE A 114 -10.32 17.07 -10.19
CA PHE A 114 -11.35 17.35 -9.18
C PHE A 114 -12.79 17.14 -9.69
N ALA A 115 -13.07 17.40 -10.97
CA ALA A 115 -14.37 17.28 -11.64
C ALA A 115 -15.51 17.99 -10.89
N LEU A 116 -15.23 19.14 -10.28
CA LEU A 116 -16.23 19.95 -9.60
C LEU A 116 -17.05 20.75 -10.62
N PHE A 117 -18.34 20.95 -10.32
CA PHE A 117 -19.21 21.79 -11.11
C PHE A 117 -18.88 23.26 -10.83
N PRO A 118 -18.35 24.04 -11.81
CA PRO A 118 -17.87 25.40 -11.55
C PRO A 118 -18.97 26.41 -11.19
N HIS A 119 -20.21 26.10 -11.57
CA HIS A 119 -21.41 26.94 -11.34
C HIS A 119 -22.20 26.54 -10.09
N ARG A 120 -21.72 25.56 -9.31
CA ARG A 120 -22.29 25.14 -8.03
C ARG A 120 -21.35 25.51 -6.89
N THR A 121 -21.93 25.85 -5.75
CA THR A 121 -21.17 26.07 -4.52
C THR A 121 -20.49 24.77 -4.05
N ILE A 122 -19.61 24.87 -3.06
CA ILE A 122 -18.93 23.72 -2.45
C ILE A 122 -19.95 22.78 -1.81
N LEU A 123 -20.94 23.31 -1.12
CA LEU A 123 -22.02 22.53 -0.54
C LEU A 123 -22.84 21.80 -1.61
N GLU A 124 -23.25 22.51 -2.66
CA GLU A 124 -24.01 21.93 -3.78
C GLU A 124 -23.21 20.88 -4.57
N ASN A 125 -21.89 21.05 -4.69
CA ASN A 125 -21.02 20.02 -5.25
C ASN A 125 -21.01 18.77 -4.36
N THR A 126 -20.91 18.94 -3.05
CA THR A 126 -20.82 17.85 -2.08
C THR A 126 -22.13 17.08 -1.97
N GLU A 127 -23.28 17.75 -1.99
CA GLU A 127 -24.60 17.09 -1.90
C GLU A 127 -25.11 16.49 -3.23
N TYR A 128 -24.43 16.78 -4.36
CA TYR A 128 -24.91 16.41 -5.71
C TYR A 128 -25.23 14.94 -5.88
N GLY A 129 -24.40 14.04 -5.33
CA GLY A 129 -24.62 12.60 -5.42
C GLY A 129 -25.92 12.16 -4.74
N LEU A 130 -26.28 12.79 -3.64
CA LEU A 130 -27.56 12.57 -2.93
C LEU A 130 -28.75 13.22 -3.66
N GLU A 131 -28.52 14.37 -4.30
CA GLU A 131 -29.53 15.05 -5.12
C GLU A 131 -30.01 14.13 -6.25
N ILE A 132 -29.09 13.53 -7.01
CA ILE A 132 -29.45 12.60 -8.11
C ILE A 132 -30.03 11.26 -7.63
N GLN A 133 -29.89 10.95 -6.35
CA GLN A 133 -30.54 9.80 -5.71
C GLN A 133 -31.96 10.12 -5.24
N GLY A 134 -32.37 11.41 -5.25
CA GLY A 134 -33.68 11.87 -4.81
C GLY A 134 -33.78 12.01 -3.28
N VAL A 135 -32.67 12.12 -2.56
CA VAL A 135 -32.65 12.34 -1.10
C VAL A 135 -33.24 13.74 -0.79
N PRO A 136 -34.11 13.86 0.23
CA PRO A 136 -34.72 15.16 0.61
C PRO A 136 -33.66 16.23 0.89
N ALA A 137 -33.95 17.49 0.53
CA ALA A 137 -32.99 18.60 0.61
C ALA A 137 -32.39 18.82 2.00
N ALA A 138 -33.19 18.70 3.05
CA ALA A 138 -32.71 18.85 4.42
C ALA A 138 -31.69 17.76 4.81
N GLU A 139 -31.98 16.49 4.51
CA GLU A 139 -31.10 15.36 4.81
C GLU A 139 -29.81 15.44 4.00
N ARG A 140 -29.88 15.69 2.67
CA ARG A 140 -28.66 15.77 1.85
C ARG A 140 -27.73 16.89 2.28
N ARG A 141 -28.31 18.06 2.67
CA ARG A 141 -27.56 19.20 3.19
C ARG A 141 -26.84 18.89 4.49
N GLU A 142 -27.53 18.27 5.44
CA GLU A 142 -26.95 17.83 6.71
C GLU A 142 -25.76 16.88 6.48
N ARG A 143 -25.94 15.87 5.61
CA ARG A 143 -24.87 14.91 5.28
C ARG A 143 -23.69 15.57 4.58
N ALA A 144 -23.95 16.52 3.68
CA ALA A 144 -22.91 17.25 2.97
C ALA A 144 -22.14 18.20 3.92
N GLU A 145 -22.82 18.92 4.82
CA GLU A 145 -22.18 19.77 5.83
C GLU A 145 -21.31 18.94 6.79
N LYS A 146 -21.77 17.76 7.20
CA LYS A 146 -20.95 16.82 7.99
C LYS A 146 -19.70 16.37 7.25
N ALA A 147 -19.81 16.03 5.97
CA ALA A 147 -18.67 15.63 5.15
C ALA A 147 -17.66 16.78 4.99
N LEU A 148 -18.15 18.00 4.77
CA LEU A 148 -17.31 19.20 4.68
C LEU A 148 -16.65 19.56 6.03
N ALA A 149 -17.35 19.36 7.14
CA ALA A 149 -16.78 19.56 8.48
C ALA A 149 -15.61 18.58 8.73
N ASN A 150 -15.76 17.30 8.39
CA ASN A 150 -14.70 16.29 8.51
C ASN A 150 -13.45 16.66 7.67
N SER A 151 -13.64 17.30 6.51
CA SER A 151 -12.56 17.75 5.63
C SER A 151 -12.09 19.19 5.94
N LYS A 152 -12.55 19.82 7.03
CA LYS A 152 -12.22 21.20 7.46
C LYS A 152 -12.61 22.27 6.43
N LEU A 153 -13.66 22.02 5.65
CA LEU A 153 -14.13 22.90 4.57
C LEU A 153 -15.51 23.53 4.83
N LEU A 154 -16.14 23.30 5.99
CA LEU A 154 -17.49 23.78 6.27
C LEU A 154 -17.62 25.32 6.18
N SER A 155 -16.58 26.07 6.57
CA SER A 155 -16.55 27.53 6.47
C SER A 155 -16.52 28.06 5.02
N PHE A 156 -16.21 27.20 4.05
CA PHE A 156 -16.14 27.53 2.63
C PHE A 156 -17.37 27.04 1.84
N LYS A 157 -18.39 26.51 2.52
CA LYS A 157 -19.52 25.81 1.89
C LYS A 157 -20.27 26.62 0.83
N ASP A 158 -20.34 27.93 0.99
CA ASP A 158 -21.07 28.84 0.11
C ASP A 158 -20.17 29.42 -1.02
N GLN A 159 -18.87 29.09 -1.03
CA GLN A 159 -17.94 29.48 -2.08
C GLN A 159 -18.05 28.59 -3.31
N TYR A 160 -17.47 29.05 -4.42
CA TYR A 160 -17.36 28.30 -5.67
C TYR A 160 -15.98 27.67 -5.84
N PRO A 161 -15.84 26.61 -6.63
CA PRO A 161 -14.55 25.92 -6.85
C PRO A 161 -13.40 26.86 -7.25
N SER A 162 -13.66 27.89 -8.06
CA SER A 162 -12.66 28.86 -8.51
C SER A 162 -12.04 29.71 -7.39
N GLN A 163 -12.65 29.73 -6.21
CA GLN A 163 -12.20 30.49 -5.04
C GLN A 163 -11.32 29.65 -4.11
N LEU A 164 -11.11 28.35 -4.42
CA LEU A 164 -10.38 27.40 -3.60
C LEU A 164 -9.03 27.03 -4.23
N SER A 165 -8.04 26.73 -3.38
CA SER A 165 -6.79 26.11 -3.82
C SER A 165 -7.01 24.71 -4.39
N GLY A 166 -6.05 24.17 -5.15
CA GLY A 166 -6.14 22.83 -5.71
C GLY A 166 -6.35 21.74 -4.63
N GLY A 167 -5.65 21.82 -3.51
CA GLY A 167 -5.83 20.90 -2.38
C GLY A 167 -7.23 21.00 -1.76
N MET A 168 -7.77 22.21 -1.61
CA MET A 168 -9.14 22.38 -1.13
C MET A 168 -10.16 21.82 -2.12
N GLN A 169 -9.97 22.02 -3.43
CA GLN A 169 -10.84 21.42 -4.46
C GLN A 169 -10.80 19.90 -4.41
N GLN A 170 -9.63 19.30 -4.17
CA GLN A 170 -9.50 17.85 -4.03
C GLN A 170 -10.24 17.34 -2.78
N ARG A 171 -10.12 18.01 -1.65
CA ARG A 171 -10.89 17.70 -0.43
C ARG A 171 -12.40 17.77 -0.68
N VAL A 172 -12.88 18.72 -1.46
CA VAL A 172 -14.29 18.80 -1.88
C VAL A 172 -14.65 17.59 -2.73
N GLY A 173 -13.80 17.20 -3.69
CA GLY A 173 -13.99 16.01 -4.53
C GLY A 173 -14.11 14.73 -3.70
N LEU A 174 -13.25 14.57 -2.70
CA LEU A 174 -13.29 13.46 -1.75
C LEU A 174 -14.55 13.51 -0.87
N SER A 175 -14.89 14.67 -0.30
CA SER A 175 -16.10 14.86 0.50
C SER A 175 -17.36 14.52 -0.31
N ARG A 176 -17.46 14.96 -1.57
CA ARG A 176 -18.55 14.60 -2.50
C ARG A 176 -18.66 13.10 -2.71
N ALA A 177 -17.53 12.41 -2.88
CA ALA A 177 -17.51 10.97 -3.08
C ALA A 177 -17.98 10.22 -1.82
N LEU A 178 -17.55 10.66 -0.64
CA LEU A 178 -17.86 10.05 0.65
C LEU A 178 -19.29 10.35 1.15
N THR A 179 -19.88 11.50 0.77
CA THR A 179 -21.24 11.89 1.18
C THR A 179 -22.30 10.85 0.77
N ASN A 180 -22.04 10.11 -0.31
CA ASN A 180 -22.91 9.02 -0.77
C ASN A 180 -22.79 7.75 0.09
N ASP A 181 -21.82 7.67 1.00
CA ASP A 181 -21.47 6.49 1.79
C ASP A 181 -21.25 5.23 0.92
N PRO A 182 -20.34 5.28 -0.08
CA PRO A 182 -20.11 4.16 -0.97
C PRO A 182 -19.38 3.02 -0.25
N ASP A 183 -19.57 1.78 -0.73
CA ASP A 183 -18.76 0.63 -0.28
C ASP A 183 -17.35 0.67 -0.90
N ILE A 184 -17.23 1.21 -2.13
CA ILE A 184 -16.00 1.25 -2.91
C ILE A 184 -15.72 2.68 -3.36
N LEU A 185 -14.50 3.13 -3.12
CA LEU A 185 -13.98 4.41 -3.60
C LEU A 185 -12.96 4.14 -4.71
N LEU A 186 -13.24 4.64 -5.91
CA LEU A 186 -12.34 4.59 -7.05
C LEU A 186 -11.61 5.93 -7.15
N MET A 187 -10.26 5.93 -7.18
CA MET A 187 -9.44 7.13 -7.23
C MET A 187 -8.50 7.07 -8.44
N ASP A 188 -8.73 7.94 -9.44
CA ASP A 188 -7.94 7.98 -10.69
C ASP A 188 -6.93 9.12 -10.61
N GLU A 189 -5.67 8.82 -10.24
CA GLU A 189 -4.55 9.76 -10.04
C GLU A 189 -4.96 10.98 -9.21
N ALA A 190 -5.70 10.74 -8.12
CA ALA A 190 -6.39 11.77 -7.37
C ALA A 190 -5.47 12.86 -6.78
N PHE A 191 -4.21 12.54 -6.50
CA PHE A 191 -3.27 13.47 -5.86
C PHE A 191 -2.17 14.00 -6.79
N SER A 192 -2.15 13.57 -8.06
CA SER A 192 -1.07 13.93 -9.01
C SER A 192 -1.00 15.44 -9.34
N ALA A 193 -2.13 16.15 -9.27
CA ALA A 193 -2.21 17.58 -9.56
C ALA A 193 -1.86 18.48 -8.36
N LEU A 194 -1.52 17.89 -7.20
CA LEU A 194 -1.21 18.64 -5.98
C LEU A 194 0.30 18.86 -5.84
N ASP A 195 0.68 19.94 -5.17
CA ASP A 195 2.07 20.12 -4.74
C ASP A 195 2.48 19.07 -3.70
N PRO A 196 3.79 18.79 -3.53
CA PRO A 196 4.25 17.69 -2.70
C PRO A 196 3.76 17.74 -1.24
N LEU A 197 3.72 18.94 -0.63
CA LEU A 197 3.31 19.07 0.78
C LEU A 197 1.82 18.75 0.95
N VAL A 198 0.97 19.37 0.12
CA VAL A 198 -0.49 19.13 0.15
C VAL A 198 -0.80 17.66 -0.21
N ARG A 199 -0.03 17.05 -1.13
CA ARG A 199 -0.17 15.65 -1.48
C ARG A 199 0.05 14.75 -0.25
N HIS A 200 1.11 14.97 0.51
CA HIS A 200 1.38 14.22 1.75
C HIS A 200 0.25 14.37 2.77
N GLU A 201 -0.24 15.60 2.99
CA GLU A 201 -1.37 15.83 3.89
C GLU A 201 -2.62 15.06 3.45
N MET A 202 -2.93 15.04 2.15
CA MET A 202 -4.07 14.32 1.60
C MET A 202 -3.94 12.80 1.72
N GLN A 203 -2.72 12.27 1.60
CA GLN A 203 -2.43 10.86 1.83
C GLN A 203 -2.66 10.47 3.29
N ASP A 204 -2.19 11.29 4.24
CA ASP A 204 -2.42 11.09 5.66
C ASP A 204 -3.92 11.12 6.00
N GLU A 205 -4.65 12.10 5.48
CA GLU A 205 -6.11 12.18 5.65
C GLU A 205 -6.83 10.94 5.08
N LEU A 206 -6.33 10.35 3.98
CA LEU A 206 -6.90 9.14 3.41
C LEU A 206 -6.63 7.91 4.31
N LEU A 207 -5.43 7.80 4.87
CA LEU A 207 -5.07 6.73 5.81
C LEU A 207 -5.88 6.84 7.11
N ASP A 208 -6.01 8.04 7.66
CA ASP A 208 -6.84 8.30 8.85
C ASP A 208 -8.32 7.94 8.60
N LEU A 209 -8.84 8.30 7.42
CA LEU A 209 -10.17 7.91 6.99
C LEU A 209 -10.33 6.40 6.96
N GLN A 210 -9.35 5.70 6.40
CA GLN A 210 -9.37 4.25 6.23
C GLN A 210 -9.36 3.52 7.58
N GLN A 211 -8.58 3.99 8.56
CA GLN A 211 -8.58 3.44 9.91
C GLN A 211 -9.97 3.52 10.58
N ASN A 212 -10.70 4.62 10.34
CA ASN A 212 -11.98 4.89 10.98
C ASN A 212 -13.17 4.24 10.27
N VAL A 213 -13.17 4.16 8.93
CA VAL A 213 -14.35 3.82 8.12
C VAL A 213 -14.19 2.52 7.36
N LYS A 214 -12.96 2.02 7.15
CA LYS A 214 -12.60 0.77 6.46
C LYS A 214 -13.32 0.59 5.12
N LYS A 215 -13.24 1.61 4.24
CA LYS A 215 -13.77 1.53 2.88
C LYS A 215 -12.83 0.72 1.98
N THR A 216 -13.37 0.01 1.00
CA THR A 216 -12.55 -0.57 -0.06
C THR A 216 -12.13 0.53 -1.02
N ILE A 217 -10.84 0.73 -1.22
CA ILE A 217 -10.30 1.79 -2.06
C ILE A 217 -9.51 1.17 -3.21
N ILE A 218 -9.81 1.55 -4.45
CA ILE A 218 -9.01 1.21 -5.62
C ILE A 218 -8.37 2.51 -6.10
N PHE A 219 -7.06 2.61 -5.90
CA PHE A 219 -6.29 3.83 -6.11
C PHE A 219 -5.35 3.67 -7.32
N ILE A 220 -5.41 4.60 -8.26
CA ILE A 220 -4.48 4.63 -9.41
C ILE A 220 -3.43 5.70 -9.17
N THR A 221 -2.17 5.31 -9.37
CA THR A 221 -1.03 6.23 -9.39
C THR A 221 0.02 5.79 -10.43
N HIS A 222 0.94 6.67 -10.74
CA HIS A 222 2.18 6.37 -11.45
C HIS A 222 3.42 6.53 -10.56
N ASP A 223 3.23 6.95 -9.30
CA ASP A 223 4.28 7.17 -8.30
C ASP A 223 4.35 5.95 -7.38
N LEU A 224 5.51 5.27 -7.38
CA LEU A 224 5.72 4.08 -6.57
C LEU A 224 5.76 4.40 -5.07
N ASN A 225 6.33 5.54 -4.67
CA ASN A 225 6.35 5.94 -3.26
C ASN A 225 4.93 6.15 -2.72
N GLU A 226 4.04 6.72 -3.54
CA GLU A 226 2.62 6.85 -3.21
C GLU A 226 1.95 5.48 -3.10
N ALA A 227 2.24 4.56 -4.03
CA ALA A 227 1.71 3.20 -4.00
C ALA A 227 2.16 2.42 -2.75
N LEU A 228 3.43 2.52 -2.40
CA LEU A 228 4.02 1.87 -1.23
C LEU A 228 3.51 2.45 0.10
N ARG A 229 3.24 3.79 0.13
CA ARG A 229 2.71 4.45 1.32
C ARG A 229 1.25 4.11 1.61
N LEU A 230 0.43 4.02 0.57
CA LEU A 230 -1.03 3.91 0.70
C LEU A 230 -1.53 2.47 0.60
N GLY A 231 -0.87 1.63 -0.22
CA GLY A 231 -1.42 0.36 -0.64
C GLY A 231 -1.15 -0.79 0.31
N ASP A 232 -2.21 -1.50 0.70
CA ASP A 232 -2.07 -2.83 1.32
C ASP A 232 -1.54 -3.84 0.29
N ARG A 233 -2.02 -3.74 -0.97
CA ARG A 233 -1.54 -4.51 -2.12
C ARG A 233 -1.45 -3.62 -3.35
N ILE A 234 -0.44 -3.89 -4.18
CA ILE A 234 -0.11 -3.11 -5.37
C ILE A 234 -0.13 -4.03 -6.59
N ALA A 235 -0.82 -3.61 -7.64
CA ALA A 235 -0.82 -4.25 -8.95
C ALA A 235 -0.04 -3.39 -9.95
N ILE A 236 1.05 -3.92 -10.50
CA ILE A 236 1.87 -3.23 -11.49
C ILE A 236 1.40 -3.63 -12.90
N MET A 237 1.11 -2.61 -13.71
CA MET A 237 0.62 -2.79 -15.08
C MET A 237 1.62 -2.31 -16.13
N LYS A 238 1.81 -3.12 -17.18
CA LYS A 238 2.52 -2.77 -18.41
C LYS A 238 1.70 -3.19 -19.62
N ASP A 239 1.58 -2.30 -20.60
CA ASP A 239 0.96 -2.61 -21.89
C ASP A 239 -0.44 -3.25 -21.84
N GLY A 240 -1.23 -2.90 -20.83
CA GLY A 240 -2.58 -3.42 -20.63
C GLY A 240 -2.63 -4.77 -19.94
N GLN A 241 -1.54 -5.25 -19.39
CA GLN A 241 -1.42 -6.51 -18.67
C GLN A 241 -0.92 -6.27 -17.25
N LEU A 242 -1.28 -7.17 -16.33
CA LEU A 242 -0.68 -7.21 -15.00
C LEU A 242 0.70 -7.87 -15.09
N GLN A 243 1.68 -7.29 -14.42
CA GLN A 243 3.03 -7.84 -14.31
C GLN A 243 3.22 -8.52 -12.96
N GLN A 244 2.78 -7.88 -11.88
CA GLN A 244 2.86 -8.41 -10.53
C GLN A 244 1.71 -7.84 -9.68
N ILE A 245 1.26 -8.62 -8.71
CA ILE A 245 0.41 -8.18 -7.59
C ILE A 245 1.04 -8.71 -6.32
N GLY A 246 1.25 -7.84 -5.34
CA GLY A 246 1.83 -8.19 -4.05
C GLY A 246 1.73 -7.05 -3.05
N THR A 247 2.21 -7.27 -1.85
CA THR A 247 2.46 -6.21 -0.87
C THR A 247 3.63 -5.32 -1.34
N GLY A 248 3.79 -4.15 -0.76
CA GLY A 248 4.95 -3.28 -1.05
C GLY A 248 6.27 -4.01 -0.82
N GLU A 249 6.36 -4.78 0.26
CA GLU A 249 7.53 -5.58 0.60
C GLU A 249 7.81 -6.67 -0.44
N GLU A 250 6.80 -7.45 -0.84
CA GLU A 250 6.96 -8.50 -1.86
C GLU A 250 7.44 -7.92 -3.20
N ILE A 251 6.97 -6.73 -3.58
CA ILE A 251 7.37 -6.06 -4.82
C ILE A 251 8.82 -5.59 -4.75
N LEU A 252 9.26 -5.09 -3.58
CA LEU A 252 10.63 -4.61 -3.38
C LEU A 252 11.65 -5.73 -3.25
N THR A 253 11.28 -6.85 -2.62
CA THR A 253 12.21 -7.96 -2.33
C THR A 253 12.21 -9.03 -3.42
N ASN A 254 11.09 -9.24 -4.11
CA ASN A 254 10.91 -10.29 -5.11
C ASN A 254 10.23 -9.74 -6.38
N PRO A 255 10.89 -8.84 -7.14
CA PRO A 255 10.34 -8.34 -8.39
C PRO A 255 10.15 -9.50 -9.40
N ALA A 256 8.97 -9.57 -10.02
CA ALA A 256 8.60 -10.69 -10.90
C ALA A 256 9.34 -10.69 -12.25
N ASN A 257 9.90 -9.57 -12.67
CA ASN A 257 10.65 -9.41 -13.91
C ASN A 257 11.39 -8.06 -13.91
N ASP A 258 12.31 -7.88 -14.88
CA ASP A 258 13.14 -6.67 -15.08
C ASP A 258 12.33 -5.36 -15.14
N TYR A 259 11.09 -5.43 -15.64
CA TYR A 259 10.24 -4.23 -15.67
C TYR A 259 9.77 -3.80 -14.28
N VAL A 260 9.42 -4.75 -13.43
CA VAL A 260 9.06 -4.46 -12.03
C VAL A 260 10.31 -4.00 -11.27
N GLU A 261 11.43 -4.68 -11.50
CA GLU A 261 12.72 -4.34 -10.91
C GLU A 261 13.11 -2.88 -11.22
N SER A 262 12.96 -2.42 -12.47
CA SER A 262 13.22 -1.02 -12.86
C SER A 262 12.34 0.02 -12.16
N PHE A 263 11.20 -0.37 -11.58
CA PHE A 263 10.38 0.53 -10.75
C PHE A 263 10.90 0.66 -9.33
N VAL A 264 11.51 -0.40 -8.80
CA VAL A 264 11.96 -0.45 -7.40
C VAL A 264 13.41 -0.02 -7.21
N GLU A 265 14.14 0.16 -8.30
CA GLU A 265 15.56 0.50 -8.33
C GLU A 265 15.88 1.83 -7.61
N ASP A 266 15.02 2.84 -7.81
CA ASP A 266 15.18 4.18 -7.22
C ASP A 266 14.40 4.39 -5.91
N VAL A 267 13.85 3.34 -5.29
CA VAL A 267 13.03 3.47 -4.08
C VAL A 267 13.87 3.54 -2.83
N ASP A 268 13.54 4.49 -1.97
CA ASP A 268 14.05 4.53 -0.60
C ASP A 268 13.46 3.39 0.24
N ARG A 269 14.12 2.23 0.18
CA ARG A 269 13.70 0.99 0.87
C ARG A 269 13.55 1.17 2.37
N SER A 270 14.25 2.13 2.97
CA SER A 270 14.17 2.38 4.42
C SER A 270 12.77 2.78 4.88
N LYS A 271 11.96 3.36 3.98
CA LYS A 271 10.60 3.82 4.27
C LYS A 271 9.51 2.76 4.07
N VAL A 272 9.89 1.58 3.61
CA VAL A 272 8.97 0.49 3.29
C VAL A 272 9.29 -0.77 4.07
N LEU A 273 10.58 -1.13 4.16
CA LEU A 273 11.01 -2.29 4.93
C LEU A 273 10.85 -2.00 6.43
N ASN A 274 10.44 -3.02 7.17
CA ASN A 274 10.24 -2.96 8.61
C ASN A 274 11.20 -3.91 9.35
N ALA A 275 11.16 -3.90 10.68
CA ALA A 275 12.01 -4.72 11.52
C ALA A 275 11.84 -6.22 11.24
N GLU A 276 10.61 -6.68 10.99
CA GLU A 276 10.30 -8.09 10.71
C GLU A 276 10.96 -8.59 9.44
N SER A 277 11.08 -7.74 8.41
CA SER A 277 11.69 -8.07 7.11
C SER A 277 13.21 -8.27 7.19
N ILE A 278 13.88 -7.60 8.13
CA ILE A 278 15.35 -7.54 8.19
C ILE A 278 15.94 -8.19 9.44
N MET A 279 15.07 -8.64 10.38
CA MET A 279 15.52 -9.33 11.59
C MET A 279 15.94 -10.77 11.28
N PHE A 280 16.81 -11.30 12.12
CA PHE A 280 17.15 -12.73 12.13
C PHE A 280 17.06 -13.27 13.55
N PRO A 281 17.01 -14.63 13.71
CA PRO A 281 16.94 -15.24 15.03
C PRO A 281 18.10 -14.84 15.92
N GLY A 282 17.80 -14.24 17.08
CA GLY A 282 18.82 -13.90 18.07
C GLY A 282 19.24 -15.10 18.91
N LEU A 283 20.54 -15.22 19.17
CA LEU A 283 21.05 -16.18 20.15
C LEU A 283 20.68 -15.71 21.56
N THR A 284 20.05 -16.60 22.34
CA THR A 284 19.50 -16.25 23.65
C THR A 284 20.15 -17.01 24.80
N VAL A 285 20.10 -16.40 25.98
CA VAL A 285 20.39 -17.06 27.26
C VAL A 285 19.23 -16.84 28.21
N ASN A 286 18.81 -17.89 28.90
CA ASN A 286 17.70 -17.83 29.87
C ASN A 286 18.27 -17.41 31.24
N ILE A 287 17.93 -16.20 31.68
CA ILE A 287 18.46 -15.65 32.94
C ILE A 287 17.91 -16.30 34.20
N ASP A 288 16.87 -17.14 34.09
CA ASP A 288 16.28 -17.83 35.22
C ASP A 288 16.89 -19.22 35.44
N SER A 289 17.41 -19.85 34.38
CA SER A 289 17.93 -21.22 34.41
C SER A 289 19.42 -21.32 34.10
N ASP A 290 19.95 -20.42 33.27
CA ASP A 290 21.30 -20.51 32.76
C ASP A 290 22.27 -19.69 33.63
N GLY A 291 23.46 -20.25 33.83
CA GLY A 291 24.53 -19.55 34.58
C GLY A 291 25.59 -18.93 33.66
N PRO A 292 26.56 -18.15 34.22
CA PRO A 292 27.62 -17.51 33.43
C PRO A 292 28.45 -18.47 32.58
N ASN A 293 28.66 -19.71 33.02
CA ASN A 293 29.41 -20.71 32.26
C ASN A 293 28.65 -21.16 31.01
N VAL A 294 27.33 -21.30 31.10
CA VAL A 294 26.48 -21.68 29.95
C VAL A 294 26.49 -20.55 28.91
N ALA A 295 26.36 -19.28 29.38
CA ALA A 295 26.43 -18.13 28.49
C ALA A 295 27.79 -18.06 27.75
N LEU A 296 28.90 -18.21 28.47
CA LEU A 296 30.26 -18.19 27.88
C LEU A 296 30.48 -19.34 26.90
N HIS A 297 29.98 -20.55 27.20
CA HIS A 297 30.10 -21.71 26.32
C HIS A 297 29.33 -21.46 25.01
N ARG A 298 28.08 -20.98 25.07
CA ARG A 298 27.30 -20.61 23.87
C ARG A 298 27.98 -19.52 23.04
N MET A 299 28.49 -18.46 23.69
CA MET A 299 29.21 -17.41 22.98
C MET A 299 30.44 -17.95 22.25
N GLN A 300 31.15 -18.92 22.83
CA GLN A 300 32.31 -19.54 22.23
C GLN A 300 31.96 -20.50 21.08
N GLU A 301 30.89 -21.31 21.23
CA GLU A 301 30.42 -22.23 20.18
C GLU A 301 29.89 -21.48 18.94
N GLU A 302 29.18 -20.37 19.15
CA GLU A 302 28.54 -19.60 18.10
C GLU A 302 29.39 -18.40 17.62
N GLU A 303 30.62 -18.28 18.13
CA GLU A 303 31.59 -17.22 17.80
C GLU A 303 31.03 -15.79 17.95
N VAL A 304 30.18 -15.56 18.97
CA VAL A 304 29.57 -14.25 19.24
C VAL A 304 30.06 -13.61 20.52
N SER A 305 30.07 -12.27 20.56
CA SER A 305 30.53 -11.49 21.72
C SER A 305 29.43 -11.20 22.75
N GLY A 306 28.19 -11.65 22.51
CA GLY A 306 27.09 -11.44 23.44
C GLY A 306 25.83 -12.21 23.07
N LEU A 307 24.91 -12.34 24.03
CA LEU A 307 23.65 -13.05 23.91
C LEU A 307 22.50 -12.17 24.39
N VAL A 308 21.33 -12.34 23.76
CA VAL A 308 20.10 -11.71 24.25
C VAL A 308 19.59 -12.45 25.47
N ALA A 309 19.35 -11.72 26.55
CA ALA A 309 18.80 -12.25 27.78
C ALA A 309 17.28 -12.37 27.68
N VAL A 310 16.74 -13.55 27.98
CA VAL A 310 15.30 -13.81 28.04
C VAL A 310 14.96 -14.50 29.35
N ASP A 311 13.71 -14.33 29.82
CA ASP A 311 13.17 -15.07 30.97
C ASP A 311 12.66 -16.47 30.61
N GLY A 312 12.16 -17.22 31.57
CA GLY A 312 11.57 -18.55 31.39
C GLY A 312 10.33 -18.58 30.47
N GLN A 313 9.70 -17.44 30.20
CA GLN A 313 8.58 -17.28 29.24
C GLN A 313 9.02 -16.76 27.88
N ARG A 314 10.34 -16.66 27.62
CA ARG A 314 10.96 -16.07 26.43
C ARG A 314 10.69 -14.58 26.26
N LYS A 315 10.35 -13.85 27.31
CA LYS A 315 10.26 -12.40 27.28
C LYS A 315 11.67 -11.82 27.28
N PHE A 316 11.82 -10.75 26.53
CA PHE A 316 13.07 -10.00 26.46
C PHE A 316 13.40 -9.39 27.82
N ALA A 317 14.65 -9.50 28.25
CA ALA A 317 15.13 -8.99 29.52
C ALA A 317 16.32 -8.00 29.36
N GLY A 318 17.19 -8.19 28.37
CA GLY A 318 18.35 -7.35 28.13
C GLY A 318 19.43 -8.04 27.30
N TYR A 319 20.70 -7.69 27.50
CA TYR A 319 21.83 -8.19 26.77
C TYR A 319 23.01 -8.55 27.68
N ILE A 320 23.68 -9.68 27.43
CA ILE A 320 24.84 -10.16 28.18
C ILE A 320 26.04 -10.16 27.24
N THR A 321 27.05 -9.32 27.53
CA THR A 321 28.32 -9.35 26.81
C THR A 321 29.25 -10.46 27.36
N SER A 322 30.24 -10.86 26.59
CA SER A 322 31.28 -11.80 27.02
C SER A 322 32.00 -11.31 28.26
N ASP A 323 32.35 -10.04 28.33
CA ASP A 323 33.02 -9.44 29.49
C ASP A 323 32.13 -9.47 30.76
N ALA A 324 30.85 -9.17 30.60
CA ALA A 324 29.86 -9.25 31.68
C ALA A 324 29.71 -10.68 32.20
N ALA A 325 29.65 -11.69 31.30
CA ALA A 325 29.60 -13.09 31.68
C ALA A 325 30.89 -13.57 32.38
N VAL A 326 32.06 -13.12 31.93
CA VAL A 326 33.35 -13.40 32.60
C VAL A 326 33.40 -12.78 34.00
N LYS A 327 32.90 -11.54 34.14
CA LYS A 327 32.79 -10.85 35.43
C LYS A 327 31.86 -11.62 36.37
N ALA A 328 30.68 -11.99 35.90
CA ALA A 328 29.70 -12.74 36.67
C ALA A 328 30.27 -14.07 37.16
N ARG A 329 30.98 -14.80 36.32
CA ARG A 329 31.68 -16.05 36.69
C ARG A 329 32.70 -15.84 37.79
N ARG A 330 33.55 -14.80 37.64
CA ARG A 330 34.65 -14.49 38.60
C ARG A 330 34.10 -14.06 39.95
N GLU A 331 33.06 -13.23 39.95
CA GLU A 331 32.53 -12.63 41.16
C GLU A 331 31.34 -13.44 41.77
N LYS A 332 31.00 -14.59 41.13
CA LYS A 332 29.91 -15.47 41.51
C LYS A 332 28.54 -14.76 41.52
N LEU A 333 28.35 -13.86 40.58
CA LEU A 333 27.09 -13.14 40.36
C LEU A 333 26.16 -13.91 39.42
N SER A 334 24.87 -13.59 39.44
CA SER A 334 23.92 -14.07 38.44
C SER A 334 24.03 -13.32 37.11
N LEU A 335 23.46 -13.85 36.05
CA LEU A 335 23.39 -13.12 34.77
C LEU A 335 22.52 -11.85 34.87
N ARG A 336 21.53 -11.85 35.77
CA ARG A 336 20.69 -10.66 36.05
C ARG A 336 21.49 -9.50 36.60
N ASP A 337 22.51 -9.77 37.42
CA ASP A 337 23.31 -8.74 38.09
C ASP A 337 24.28 -8.01 37.14
N VAL A 338 24.55 -8.59 35.97
CA VAL A 338 25.53 -8.08 34.98
C VAL A 338 24.92 -7.77 33.62
N MET A 339 23.62 -7.97 33.49
CA MET A 339 22.86 -7.67 32.28
C MET A 339 22.86 -6.16 32.01
N SER A 340 22.97 -5.79 30.75
CA SER A 340 22.85 -4.42 30.26
C SER A 340 21.58 -4.20 29.46
N ASP A 341 21.16 -2.95 29.35
CA ASP A 341 20.06 -2.58 28.48
C ASP A 341 20.44 -2.76 27.00
N MET A 342 19.46 -3.03 26.18
CA MET A 342 19.54 -3.16 24.74
C MET A 342 18.34 -2.45 24.13
N PRO A 343 18.51 -1.63 23.08
CA PRO A 343 17.37 -0.98 22.43
C PRO A 343 16.41 -2.00 21.82
N THR A 344 15.11 -1.66 21.90
CA THR A 344 14.03 -2.51 21.38
C THR A 344 13.19 -1.77 20.37
N VAL A 345 12.67 -2.51 19.38
CA VAL A 345 11.69 -2.02 18.40
C VAL A 345 10.58 -3.06 18.23
N LYS A 346 9.45 -2.63 17.67
CA LYS A 346 8.36 -3.54 17.29
C LYS A 346 8.62 -4.15 15.92
N PRO A 347 7.98 -5.28 15.57
CA PRO A 347 8.12 -5.92 14.26
C PRO A 347 7.76 -5.00 13.08
N ASP A 348 6.79 -4.10 13.26
CA ASP A 348 6.29 -3.13 12.28
C ASP A 348 7.08 -1.82 12.20
N THR A 349 8.14 -1.65 13.01
CA THR A 349 8.98 -0.43 12.99
C THR A 349 9.74 -0.32 11.69
N LEU A 350 9.65 0.83 10.99
CA LEU A 350 10.33 1.05 9.73
C LEU A 350 11.86 1.09 9.88
N VAL A 351 12.57 0.62 8.84
CA VAL A 351 14.03 0.62 8.80
C VAL A 351 14.58 2.04 8.95
N ALA A 352 13.91 3.06 8.41
CA ALA A 352 14.29 4.46 8.57
C ALA A 352 14.40 4.89 10.06
N ASP A 353 13.47 4.44 10.91
CA ASP A 353 13.49 4.72 12.35
C ASP A 353 14.56 3.88 13.06
N ILE A 354 14.72 2.62 12.62
CA ILE A 354 15.77 1.72 13.15
C ILE A 354 17.17 2.28 12.89
N MET A 355 17.40 2.91 11.73
CA MET A 355 18.69 3.53 11.41
C MET A 355 19.15 4.54 12.47
N THR A 356 18.23 5.35 12.98
CA THR A 356 18.55 6.32 14.03
C THR A 356 18.93 5.62 15.33
N ILE A 357 18.21 4.56 15.70
CA ILE A 357 18.44 3.79 16.92
C ILE A 357 19.79 3.04 16.84
N ILE A 358 20.05 2.35 15.70
CA ILE A 358 21.22 1.50 15.53
C ILE A 358 22.50 2.31 15.33
N TYR A 359 22.39 3.59 14.90
CA TYR A 359 23.53 4.50 14.78
C TYR A 359 24.21 4.74 16.14
N ASP A 360 23.41 4.98 17.19
CA ASP A 360 23.89 5.25 18.55
C ASP A 360 24.09 3.98 19.38
N ALA A 361 23.54 2.84 18.95
CA ALA A 361 23.60 1.60 19.71
C ALA A 361 25.00 0.93 19.61
N HIS A 362 25.50 0.46 20.76
CA HIS A 362 26.71 -0.39 20.85
C HIS A 362 26.37 -1.89 20.85
N THR A 363 25.10 -2.25 20.88
CA THR A 363 24.55 -3.60 20.86
C THR A 363 23.63 -3.76 19.64
N PRO A 364 23.26 -4.98 19.23
CA PRO A 364 22.13 -5.18 18.33
C PRO A 364 20.85 -4.51 18.84
N VAL A 365 19.83 -4.40 18.00
CA VAL A 365 18.48 -3.95 18.37
C VAL A 365 17.59 -5.18 18.49
N ALA A 366 16.88 -5.34 19.61
CA ALA A 366 15.93 -6.44 19.79
C ALA A 366 14.58 -6.11 19.16
N VAL A 367 14.00 -7.05 18.44
CA VAL A 367 12.62 -6.96 17.93
C VAL A 367 11.73 -7.70 18.91
N VAL A 368 10.78 -6.97 19.52
CA VAL A 368 9.87 -7.50 20.56
C VAL A 368 8.41 -7.25 20.18
N ASP A 369 7.55 -8.23 20.44
CA ASP A 369 6.12 -8.09 20.22
C ASP A 369 5.42 -7.36 21.37
N ASP A 370 4.09 -7.17 21.27
CA ASP A 370 3.29 -6.48 22.29
C ASP A 370 3.25 -7.22 23.65
N ASP A 371 3.54 -8.53 23.67
CA ASP A 371 3.70 -9.33 24.88
C ASP A 371 5.13 -9.29 25.45
N HIS A 372 6.02 -8.43 24.93
CA HIS A 372 7.44 -8.36 25.24
C HIS A 372 8.23 -9.64 24.92
N LYS A 373 7.75 -10.51 24.03
CA LYS A 373 8.50 -11.69 23.60
C LYS A 373 9.48 -11.31 22.50
N LEU A 374 10.69 -11.87 22.60
CA LEU A 374 11.72 -11.69 21.58
C LEU A 374 11.32 -12.39 20.29
N ARG A 375 11.26 -11.64 19.19
CA ARG A 375 11.00 -12.13 17.83
C ARG A 375 12.30 -12.33 17.05
N GLY A 376 13.25 -11.42 17.19
CA GLY A 376 14.54 -11.47 16.53
C GLY A 376 15.46 -10.34 16.97
N ILE A 377 16.58 -10.20 16.29
CA ILE A 377 17.54 -9.09 16.47
C ILE A 377 17.90 -8.48 15.13
N ILE A 378 18.29 -7.22 15.16
CA ILE A 378 18.79 -6.48 14.01
C ILE A 378 20.21 -5.99 14.31
N ILE A 379 21.16 -6.26 13.43
CA ILE A 379 22.53 -5.73 13.47
C ILE A 379 22.72 -4.69 12.38
N ARG A 380 23.75 -3.86 12.49
CA ARG A 380 24.10 -2.84 11.47
C ARG A 380 24.25 -3.43 10.06
N GLY A 381 24.87 -4.61 9.96
CA GLY A 381 25.05 -5.31 8.69
C GLY A 381 23.73 -5.60 7.98
N ALA A 382 22.71 -6.07 8.70
CA ALA A 382 21.39 -6.35 8.14
C ALA A 382 20.69 -5.09 7.58
N VAL A 383 20.83 -3.96 8.26
CA VAL A 383 20.31 -2.67 7.76
C VAL A 383 21.04 -2.24 6.49
N ILE A 384 22.37 -2.35 6.47
CA ILE A 384 23.17 -2.01 5.28
C ILE A 384 22.82 -2.95 4.12
N GLU A 385 22.72 -4.25 4.35
CA GLU A 385 22.35 -5.24 3.34
C GLU A 385 20.97 -4.96 2.76
N ALA A 386 19.96 -4.71 3.62
CA ALA A 386 18.61 -4.39 3.19
C ALA A 386 18.52 -3.13 2.32
N LEU A 387 19.42 -2.17 2.53
CA LEU A 387 19.50 -0.93 1.75
C LEU A 387 20.39 -1.06 0.52
N ALA A 388 21.40 -1.93 0.54
CA ALA A 388 22.41 -2.08 -0.50
C ALA A 388 22.03 -3.04 -1.63
N GLN A 389 20.93 -3.81 -1.53
CA GLN A 389 20.49 -4.76 -2.57
C GLN A 389 20.07 -4.12 -3.91
N THR A 390 20.53 -2.89 -4.17
CA THR A 390 20.45 -2.20 -5.47
C THR A 390 21.65 -2.41 -6.36
N GLU A 391 22.75 -3.02 -5.88
CA GLU A 391 23.98 -3.22 -6.67
C GLU A 391 24.45 -4.68 -6.56
N GLY A 392 23.96 -5.57 -7.42
CA GLY A 392 24.74 -6.75 -7.74
C GLY A 392 24.18 -8.14 -7.46
N ASP A 393 23.27 -8.60 -8.32
CA ASP A 393 23.18 -10.02 -8.70
C ASP A 393 23.38 -10.21 -10.22
N GLY A 394 24.28 -9.41 -10.81
CA GLY A 394 24.60 -9.43 -12.25
C GLY A 394 26.01 -9.90 -12.60
N GLN A 395 26.75 -10.57 -11.70
CA GLN A 395 28.04 -11.19 -12.07
C GLN A 395 28.37 -12.29 -11.06
N ASP A 396 27.98 -13.52 -11.40
CA ASP A 396 28.81 -14.72 -11.24
C ASP A 396 28.06 -15.93 -11.76
N ASN A 397 28.17 -16.19 -13.06
CA ASN A 397 28.13 -17.50 -13.69
C ASN A 397 28.90 -17.44 -15.00
N ASP A 398 30.20 -17.60 -14.91
CA ASP A 398 31.04 -18.21 -15.93
C ASP A 398 31.34 -19.67 -15.58
#